data_2bd4a0d3cc3dc54a8287f448d6b5123d
#
_entry.id   2bd4a0d3cc3dc54a8287f448d6b5123d
#
_cell.length_a   1.000
_cell.length_b   1.000
_cell.length_c   1.000
_cell.angle_alpha   90.00
_cell.angle_beta   90.00
_cell.angle_gamma   90.00
#
_symmetry.space_group_name_H-M   'P 1'
#
loop_
_entity.id
_entity.type
_entity.pdbx_description
1 polymer ?
#
loop_
_entity_poly.entity_id
_entity_poly.type
_entity_poly.pdbx_seq_one_letter_code
_entity_poly.pdbx_strand_id
1 'polypeptide(L)'
;MVSSLILVIKTQRKTYIFVNMNKKYTIKDIAQLAGVSKGTVDRVLHKRGKVSNEALKKINEVLNVINYEPNLIARNLKNNKVYRICILLPDPIIDPYWQPCIKGIEDASQEFRAYNFAIEIYFFNPEEKKTFLKVNETVLDKSPDAVLLPPLFHKESLDVIKKYEELNIIVNTFNNQVESDSIKSFVGQDLFQSGRVAAKLLDLLLKKGQIAVIHIDESIKNAIHMQEKERGFRNFFSEKENQDYIITTLKLKNPNIEINFTNFLNENPDLSGIFISTSKAYQIAKVMSEKKDRKIAIIGYDLIENNINYLNQGVIDFLIHQNKK
;
A
#
# COMPACT_ATOMS: atom_id res chain seq x y z
N MET A 1 -27.92 26.51 10.08
CA MET A 1 -28.87 26.50 8.95
C MET A 1 -28.10 26.13 7.70
N VAL A 2 -28.19 24.88 7.24
CA VAL A 2 -27.51 24.42 6.02
C VAL A 2 -28.44 24.78 4.86
N SER A 3 -28.02 25.76 4.06
CA SER A 3 -28.70 26.20 2.85
C SER A 3 -28.80 25.04 1.85
N SER A 4 -29.99 24.51 1.60
CA SER A 4 -30.24 23.48 0.59
C SER A 4 -30.05 24.11 -0.79
N LEU A 5 -28.97 23.75 -1.50
CA LEU A 5 -28.74 24.17 -2.87
C LEU A 5 -29.78 23.47 -3.78
N ILE A 6 -30.73 24.22 -4.31
CA ILE A 6 -31.75 23.71 -5.24
C ILE A 6 -31.32 24.15 -6.65
N LEU A 7 -31.01 23.18 -7.52
CA LEU A 7 -30.72 23.43 -8.92
C LEU A 7 -32.02 23.33 -9.73
N VAL A 8 -32.39 24.37 -10.46
CA VAL A 8 -33.57 24.40 -11.33
C VAL A 8 -33.15 24.14 -12.76
N ILE A 9 -33.58 23.03 -13.36
CA ILE A 9 -33.25 22.68 -14.72
C ILE A 9 -34.43 22.83 -15.63
N LYS A 10 -34.25 23.56 -16.72
CA LYS A 10 -35.22 23.74 -17.78
C LYS A 10 -35.07 22.62 -18.80
N THR A 11 -36.04 21.69 -18.88
CA THR A 11 -36.05 20.67 -19.92
C THR A 11 -36.59 21.25 -21.24
N GLN A 12 -36.34 20.57 -22.37
CA GLN A 12 -36.80 20.99 -23.70
C GLN A 12 -38.34 21.18 -23.82
N ARG A 13 -39.10 20.67 -22.86
CA ARG A 13 -40.59 20.82 -22.79
C ARG A 13 -41.08 21.87 -21.80
N LYS A 14 -40.26 22.85 -21.42
CA LYS A 14 -40.61 23.91 -20.42
C LYS A 14 -40.94 23.38 -19.02
N THR A 15 -40.54 22.16 -18.68
CA THR A 15 -40.74 21.62 -17.33
C THR A 15 -39.51 21.95 -16.49
N TYR A 16 -39.72 22.56 -15.33
CA TYR A 16 -38.64 22.84 -14.38
C TYR A 16 -38.52 21.67 -13.41
N ILE A 17 -37.32 21.11 -13.28
CA ILE A 17 -37.00 20.06 -12.32
C ILE A 17 -36.23 20.69 -11.18
N PHE A 18 -36.74 20.58 -9.97
CA PHE A 18 -36.06 21.01 -8.75
C PHE A 18 -35.22 19.85 -8.24
N VAL A 19 -33.91 19.99 -8.27
CA VAL A 19 -32.96 18.98 -7.80
C VAL A 19 -32.33 19.44 -6.48
N ASN A 20 -32.53 18.66 -5.44
CA ASN A 20 -31.88 18.89 -4.15
C ASN A 20 -30.53 18.17 -4.14
N MET A 21 -29.42 18.91 -4.17
CA MET A 21 -28.07 18.39 -4.24
C MET A 21 -27.66 17.52 -3.02
N ASN A 22 -28.39 17.63 -1.90
CA ASN A 22 -28.13 16.86 -0.69
C ASN A 22 -28.97 15.59 -0.58
N LYS A 23 -29.85 15.31 -1.55
CA LYS A 23 -30.75 14.14 -1.53
C LYS A 23 -30.10 12.95 -2.22
N LYS A 24 -30.05 11.79 -1.56
CA LYS A 24 -29.74 10.50 -2.23
C LYS A 24 -30.95 10.06 -3.06
N TYR A 25 -30.80 10.09 -4.38
CA TYR A 25 -31.86 9.74 -5.32
C TYR A 25 -31.98 8.22 -5.49
N THR A 26 -33.22 7.71 -5.40
CA THR A 26 -33.53 6.29 -5.65
C THR A 26 -33.88 6.04 -7.12
N ILE A 27 -33.92 4.77 -7.56
CA ILE A 27 -34.42 4.39 -8.91
C ILE A 27 -35.81 4.92 -9.15
N LYS A 28 -36.66 5.01 -8.10
CA LYS A 28 -38.02 5.58 -8.19
C LYS A 28 -37.97 7.09 -8.49
N ASP A 29 -37.08 7.81 -7.82
CA ASP A 29 -36.93 9.25 -8.05
C ASP A 29 -36.41 9.52 -9.47
N ILE A 30 -35.42 8.74 -9.93
CA ILE A 30 -34.88 8.86 -11.29
C ILE A 30 -35.92 8.56 -12.35
N ALA A 31 -36.73 7.54 -12.14
CA ALA A 31 -37.84 7.18 -13.05
C ALA A 31 -38.86 8.33 -13.17
N GLN A 32 -39.19 8.94 -12.04
CA GLN A 32 -40.09 10.09 -11.98
C GLN A 32 -39.50 11.31 -12.68
N LEU A 33 -38.23 11.63 -12.45
CA LEU A 33 -37.51 12.76 -13.04
C LEU A 33 -37.34 12.59 -14.56
N ALA A 34 -37.03 11.38 -15.02
CA ALA A 34 -36.85 11.07 -16.44
C ALA A 34 -38.19 10.83 -17.19
N GLY A 35 -39.30 10.72 -16.49
CA GLY A 35 -40.61 10.41 -17.09
C GLY A 35 -40.69 9.02 -17.72
N VAL A 36 -40.01 8.02 -17.08
CA VAL A 36 -39.94 6.63 -17.56
C VAL A 36 -40.33 5.64 -16.45
N SER A 37 -40.50 4.35 -16.79
CA SER A 37 -40.76 3.32 -15.78
C SER A 37 -39.53 3.00 -14.95
N LYS A 38 -39.71 2.53 -13.70
CA LYS A 38 -38.63 2.03 -12.85
C LYS A 38 -37.82 0.91 -13.54
N GLY A 39 -38.54 0.02 -14.25
CA GLY A 39 -37.91 -1.08 -14.98
C GLY A 39 -37.01 -0.58 -16.14
N THR A 40 -37.35 0.57 -16.76
CA THR A 40 -36.53 1.19 -17.80
C THR A 40 -35.25 1.77 -17.19
N VAL A 41 -35.32 2.45 -16.04
CA VAL A 41 -34.17 2.95 -15.30
C VAL A 41 -33.27 1.80 -14.85
N ASP A 42 -33.84 0.73 -14.30
CA ASP A 42 -33.08 -0.46 -13.85
C ASP A 42 -32.31 -1.09 -15.01
N ARG A 43 -32.95 -1.21 -16.20
CA ARG A 43 -32.26 -1.74 -17.40
C ARG A 43 -31.07 -0.86 -17.82
N VAL A 44 -31.23 0.44 -17.79
CA VAL A 44 -30.15 1.40 -18.14
C VAL A 44 -29.00 1.31 -17.14
N LEU A 45 -29.29 1.38 -15.84
CA LEU A 45 -28.28 1.34 -14.79
C LEU A 45 -27.50 0.02 -14.77
N HIS A 46 -28.15 -1.09 -15.12
CA HIS A 46 -27.56 -2.42 -15.11
C HIS A 46 -27.16 -2.93 -16.52
N LYS A 47 -27.27 -2.09 -17.55
CA LYS A 47 -26.96 -2.44 -18.96
C LYS A 47 -27.67 -3.73 -19.42
N ARG A 48 -28.96 -3.92 -19.00
CA ARG A 48 -29.72 -5.13 -19.30
C ARG A 48 -30.82 -4.83 -20.33
N GLY A 49 -30.93 -5.68 -21.36
CA GLY A 49 -32.01 -5.60 -22.36
C GLY A 49 -31.94 -4.37 -23.27
N LYS A 50 -32.96 -4.24 -24.15
CA LYS A 50 -33.07 -3.10 -25.08
C LYS A 50 -33.89 -1.98 -24.44
N VAL A 51 -33.38 -0.75 -24.52
CA VAL A 51 -34.04 0.49 -24.12
C VAL A 51 -34.06 1.42 -25.33
N SER A 52 -35.16 2.17 -25.52
CA SER A 52 -35.25 3.12 -26.63
C SER A 52 -34.20 4.25 -26.45
N ASN A 53 -33.67 4.74 -27.57
CA ASN A 53 -32.66 5.82 -27.55
C ASN A 53 -33.21 7.09 -26.85
N GLU A 54 -34.49 7.36 -26.97
CA GLU A 54 -35.16 8.51 -26.30
C GLU A 54 -35.13 8.32 -24.77
N ALA A 55 -35.51 7.14 -24.28
CA ALA A 55 -35.52 6.86 -22.84
C ALA A 55 -34.08 6.84 -22.28
N LEU A 56 -33.10 6.27 -23.01
CA LEU A 56 -31.68 6.27 -22.62
C LEU A 56 -31.17 7.70 -22.47
N LYS A 57 -31.47 8.58 -23.43
CA LYS A 57 -31.05 9.99 -23.39
C LYS A 57 -31.63 10.70 -22.18
N LYS A 58 -32.95 10.58 -21.93
CA LYS A 58 -33.61 11.19 -20.77
C LYS A 58 -33.07 10.74 -19.43
N ILE A 59 -32.75 9.41 -19.30
CA ILE A 59 -32.16 8.87 -18.07
C ILE A 59 -30.77 9.42 -17.87
N ASN A 60 -29.90 9.39 -18.90
CA ASN A 60 -28.54 9.89 -18.80
C ASN A 60 -28.48 11.39 -18.46
N GLU A 61 -29.38 12.21 -19.02
CA GLU A 61 -29.50 13.61 -18.67
C GLU A 61 -29.82 13.79 -17.18
N VAL A 62 -30.77 13.01 -16.64
CA VAL A 62 -31.10 13.04 -15.21
C VAL A 62 -29.95 12.57 -14.35
N LEU A 63 -29.29 11.45 -14.70
CA LEU A 63 -28.15 10.90 -13.95
C LEU A 63 -26.99 11.91 -13.84
N ASN A 64 -26.69 12.59 -14.94
CA ASN A 64 -25.64 13.62 -14.97
C ASN A 64 -25.98 14.81 -14.09
N VAL A 65 -27.25 15.25 -14.13
CA VAL A 65 -27.72 16.41 -13.37
C VAL A 65 -27.70 16.18 -11.87
N ILE A 66 -28.14 14.99 -11.42
CA ILE A 66 -28.20 14.65 -9.99
C ILE A 66 -26.86 14.08 -9.48
N ASN A 67 -25.83 14.02 -10.33
CA ASN A 67 -24.55 13.35 -10.04
C ASN A 67 -24.78 11.99 -9.38
N TYR A 68 -25.56 11.13 -10.06
CA TYR A 68 -26.03 9.88 -9.46
C TYR A 68 -24.91 8.88 -9.24
N GLU A 69 -24.68 8.55 -7.99
CA GLU A 69 -23.83 7.43 -7.59
C GLU A 69 -24.70 6.22 -7.20
N PRO A 70 -24.50 5.05 -7.81
CA PRO A 70 -25.23 3.83 -7.45
C PRO A 70 -25.05 3.52 -5.97
N ASN A 71 -26.16 3.33 -5.25
CA ASN A 71 -26.09 2.89 -3.86
C ASN A 71 -25.65 1.42 -3.81
N LEU A 72 -24.35 1.19 -3.65
CA LEU A 72 -23.74 -0.14 -3.57
C LEU A 72 -24.29 -0.95 -2.40
N ILE A 73 -24.64 -0.29 -1.29
CA ILE A 73 -25.25 -0.93 -0.11
C ILE A 73 -26.63 -1.50 -0.47
N ALA A 74 -27.49 -0.72 -1.12
CA ALA A 74 -28.82 -1.20 -1.54
C ALA A 74 -28.73 -2.32 -2.58
N ARG A 75 -27.72 -2.32 -3.43
CA ARG A 75 -27.46 -3.38 -4.40
C ARG A 75 -26.99 -4.67 -3.71
N ASN A 76 -26.11 -4.58 -2.73
CA ASN A 76 -25.59 -5.73 -1.99
C ASN A 76 -26.66 -6.36 -1.08
N LEU A 77 -27.51 -5.55 -0.44
CA LEU A 77 -28.66 -6.03 0.33
C LEU A 77 -29.64 -6.88 -0.51
N LYS A 78 -29.74 -6.63 -1.81
CA LYS A 78 -30.61 -7.41 -2.71
C LYS A 78 -30.01 -8.77 -3.07
N ASN A 79 -28.69 -8.92 -3.02
CA ASN A 79 -28.00 -10.15 -3.47
C ASN A 79 -27.68 -11.13 -2.33
N ASN A 80 -27.83 -10.77 -1.07
CA ASN A 80 -27.51 -11.56 0.13
C ASN A 80 -26.15 -12.31 0.09
N LYS A 81 -25.28 -11.97 -0.88
CA LYS A 81 -23.95 -12.58 -1.00
C LYS A 81 -22.99 -11.93 0.00
N VAL A 82 -22.40 -12.74 0.84
CA VAL A 82 -21.26 -12.35 1.69
C VAL A 82 -19.99 -12.65 0.92
N TYR A 83 -19.17 -11.63 0.66
CA TYR A 83 -17.86 -11.79 0.02
C TYR A 83 -16.82 -12.13 1.08
N ARG A 84 -16.14 -13.23 0.91
CA ARG A 84 -15.06 -13.66 1.80
C ARG A 84 -13.73 -13.14 1.29
N ILE A 85 -13.03 -12.37 2.13
CA ILE A 85 -11.70 -11.83 1.86
C ILE A 85 -10.75 -12.44 2.88
N CYS A 86 -9.74 -13.16 2.41
CA CYS A 86 -8.67 -13.69 3.25
C CYS A 86 -7.44 -12.79 3.15
N ILE A 87 -6.92 -12.36 4.30
CA ILE A 87 -5.72 -11.54 4.39
C ILE A 87 -4.63 -12.38 5.02
N LEU A 88 -3.55 -12.61 4.29
CA LEU A 88 -2.35 -13.21 4.83
C LEU A 88 -1.47 -12.09 5.40
N LEU A 89 -1.01 -12.27 6.63
CA LEU A 89 -0.20 -11.26 7.31
C LEU A 89 0.96 -11.96 8.05
N PRO A 90 2.19 -11.45 7.94
CA PRO A 90 3.25 -11.90 8.81
C PRO A 90 2.88 -11.69 10.28
N ASP A 91 3.24 -12.64 11.14
CA ASP A 91 2.89 -12.60 12.56
C ASP A 91 3.54 -11.40 13.26
N PRO A 92 2.76 -10.42 13.76
CA PRO A 92 3.28 -9.22 14.39
C PRO A 92 3.94 -9.49 15.76
N ILE A 93 3.75 -10.68 16.34
CA ILE A 93 4.48 -11.10 17.55
C ILE A 93 5.93 -11.39 17.18
N ILE A 94 6.17 -11.96 16.00
CA ILE A 94 7.52 -12.27 15.50
C ILE A 94 8.18 -11.01 14.92
N ASP A 95 7.41 -10.25 14.11
CA ASP A 95 7.89 -9.00 13.53
C ASP A 95 6.90 -7.85 13.79
N PRO A 96 7.18 -6.98 14.80
CA PRO A 96 6.32 -5.85 15.16
C PRO A 96 6.10 -4.82 14.03
N TYR A 97 6.88 -4.90 12.95
CA TYR A 97 6.67 -4.09 11.74
C TYR A 97 5.23 -4.19 11.21
N TRP A 98 4.56 -5.33 11.38
CA TRP A 98 3.25 -5.63 10.83
C TRP A 98 2.07 -5.24 11.75
N GLN A 99 2.36 -4.84 12.99
CA GLN A 99 1.33 -4.45 13.95
C GLN A 99 0.37 -3.35 13.45
N PRO A 100 0.84 -2.27 12.76
CA PRO A 100 -0.06 -1.23 12.24
C PRO A 100 -1.03 -1.73 11.17
N CYS A 101 -0.67 -2.79 10.42
CA CYS A 101 -1.54 -3.37 9.39
C CYS A 101 -2.82 -3.96 10.00
N ILE A 102 -2.74 -4.56 11.20
CA ILE A 102 -3.93 -5.10 11.90
C ILE A 102 -4.93 -3.98 12.13
N LYS A 103 -4.46 -2.85 12.68
CA LYS A 103 -5.35 -1.71 12.92
C LYS A 103 -5.97 -1.17 11.63
N GLY A 104 -5.21 -1.12 10.54
CA GLY A 104 -5.75 -0.74 9.22
C GLY A 104 -6.85 -1.69 8.73
N ILE A 105 -6.67 -3.00 8.93
CA ILE A 105 -7.66 -4.02 8.59
C ILE A 105 -8.92 -3.87 9.47
N GLU A 106 -8.76 -3.64 10.77
CA GLU A 106 -9.88 -3.41 11.69
C GLU A 106 -10.67 -2.16 11.32
N ASP A 107 -9.99 -1.04 11.07
CA ASP A 107 -10.62 0.21 10.66
C ASP A 107 -11.39 0.03 9.34
N ALA A 108 -10.78 -0.62 8.33
CA ALA A 108 -11.45 -0.92 7.07
C ALA A 108 -12.64 -1.87 7.25
N SER A 109 -12.52 -2.90 8.12
CA SER A 109 -13.62 -3.82 8.42
C SER A 109 -14.81 -3.09 9.03
N GLN A 110 -14.55 -2.10 9.89
CA GLN A 110 -15.58 -1.28 10.51
C GLN A 110 -16.22 -0.32 9.49
N GLU A 111 -15.42 0.35 8.68
CA GLU A 111 -15.89 1.30 7.66
C GLU A 111 -16.74 0.60 6.61
N PHE A 112 -16.33 -0.57 6.14
CA PHE A 112 -17.02 -1.33 5.08
C PHE A 112 -18.00 -2.38 5.58
N ARG A 113 -18.34 -2.38 6.88
CA ARG A 113 -19.27 -3.35 7.50
C ARG A 113 -20.60 -3.48 6.78
N ALA A 114 -21.10 -2.40 6.19
CA ALA A 114 -22.38 -2.38 5.46
C ALA A 114 -22.34 -3.08 4.09
N TYR A 115 -21.15 -3.53 3.62
CA TYR A 115 -20.98 -4.10 2.29
C TYR A 115 -20.97 -5.62 2.26
N ASN A 116 -21.31 -6.30 3.36
CA ASN A 116 -21.35 -7.75 3.49
C ASN A 116 -20.01 -8.43 3.15
N PHE A 117 -18.89 -7.91 3.67
CA PHE A 117 -17.60 -8.55 3.63
C PHE A 117 -17.37 -9.37 4.91
N ALA A 118 -16.90 -10.62 4.75
CA ALA A 118 -16.30 -11.41 5.82
C ALA A 118 -14.79 -11.39 5.63
N ILE A 119 -14.07 -10.77 6.57
CA ILE A 119 -12.61 -10.65 6.53
C ILE A 119 -12.03 -11.66 7.50
N GLU A 120 -11.13 -12.51 7.02
CA GLU A 120 -10.40 -13.50 7.81
C GLU A 120 -8.89 -13.22 7.69
N ILE A 121 -8.18 -13.14 8.83
CA ILE A 121 -6.73 -12.90 8.86
C ILE A 121 -6.02 -14.20 9.17
N TYR A 122 -4.98 -14.51 8.40
CA TYR A 122 -4.14 -15.70 8.54
C TYR A 122 -2.69 -15.27 8.74
N PHE A 123 -2.11 -15.66 9.89
CA PHE A 123 -0.74 -15.31 10.23
C PHE A 123 0.25 -16.38 9.79
N PHE A 124 1.41 -15.94 9.33
CA PHE A 124 2.55 -16.79 9.01
C PHE A 124 3.86 -16.23 9.56
N ASN A 125 4.86 -17.11 9.80
CA ASN A 125 6.17 -16.68 10.22
C ASN A 125 6.93 -16.05 9.03
N PRO A 126 7.33 -14.74 9.09
CA PRO A 126 8.05 -14.08 8.00
C PRO A 126 9.45 -14.65 7.72
N GLU A 127 10.01 -15.44 8.63
CA GLU A 127 11.32 -16.07 8.48
C GLU A 127 11.24 -17.49 7.89
N GLU A 128 10.04 -18.09 7.87
CA GLU A 128 9.81 -19.48 7.48
C GLU A 128 8.84 -19.62 6.30
N LYS A 129 9.37 -19.79 5.09
CA LYS A 129 8.56 -20.01 3.89
C LYS A 129 7.57 -21.17 3.97
N LYS A 130 7.87 -22.22 4.77
CA LYS A 130 6.97 -23.36 4.95
C LYS A 130 5.65 -22.94 5.59
N THR A 131 5.68 -22.03 6.56
CA THR A 131 4.47 -21.50 7.20
C THR A 131 3.64 -20.67 6.23
N PHE A 132 4.27 -19.86 5.38
CA PHE A 132 3.60 -19.12 4.31
C PHE A 132 2.87 -20.07 3.34
N LEU A 133 3.54 -21.11 2.86
CA LEU A 133 2.92 -22.09 1.96
C LEU A 133 1.74 -22.81 2.62
N LYS A 134 1.90 -23.27 3.88
CA LYS A 134 0.83 -23.95 4.64
C LYS A 134 -0.41 -23.06 4.83
N VAL A 135 -0.19 -21.80 5.14
CA VAL A 135 -1.30 -20.82 5.28
C VAL A 135 -2.01 -20.62 3.95
N ASN A 136 -1.27 -20.52 2.84
CA ASN A 136 -1.89 -20.41 1.51
C ASN A 136 -2.71 -21.65 1.15
N GLU A 137 -2.28 -22.86 1.48
CA GLU A 137 -3.06 -24.09 1.31
C GLU A 137 -4.37 -24.00 2.10
N THR A 138 -4.31 -23.59 3.37
CA THR A 138 -5.51 -23.39 4.20
C THR A 138 -6.48 -22.39 3.60
N VAL A 139 -5.97 -21.30 3.03
CA VAL A 139 -6.78 -20.26 2.38
C VAL A 139 -7.40 -20.76 1.07
N LEU A 140 -6.65 -21.53 0.28
CA LEU A 140 -7.18 -22.17 -0.94
C LEU A 140 -8.38 -23.09 -0.64
N ASP A 141 -8.30 -23.90 0.43
CA ASP A 141 -9.39 -24.78 0.87
C ASP A 141 -10.66 -24.01 1.26
N LYS A 142 -10.52 -22.75 1.70
CA LYS A 142 -11.66 -21.87 2.03
C LYS A 142 -12.36 -21.29 0.79
N SER A 143 -11.73 -21.35 -0.37
CA SER A 143 -12.24 -20.80 -1.63
C SER A 143 -12.77 -19.36 -1.46
N PRO A 144 -11.95 -18.39 -1.02
CA PRO A 144 -12.37 -17.01 -0.83
C PRO A 144 -12.70 -16.33 -2.15
N ASP A 145 -13.44 -15.23 -2.12
CA ASP A 145 -13.65 -14.37 -3.30
C ASP A 145 -12.40 -13.54 -3.64
N ALA A 146 -11.62 -13.18 -2.61
CA ALA A 146 -10.39 -12.42 -2.79
C ALA A 146 -9.35 -12.75 -1.71
N VAL A 147 -8.09 -12.60 -2.08
CA VAL A 147 -6.93 -12.70 -1.19
C VAL A 147 -6.11 -11.42 -1.26
N LEU A 148 -5.64 -10.94 -0.09
CA LEU A 148 -4.67 -9.88 0.06
C LEU A 148 -3.44 -10.46 0.75
N LEU A 149 -2.26 -10.38 0.13
CA LEU A 149 -1.03 -10.95 0.68
C LEU A 149 0.20 -10.09 0.42
N PRO A 150 1.18 -10.04 1.34
CA PRO A 150 2.49 -9.47 1.11
C PRO A 150 3.40 -10.54 0.51
N PRO A 151 3.95 -10.34 -0.71
CA PRO A 151 4.78 -11.34 -1.37
C PRO A 151 6.22 -11.32 -0.85
N LEU A 152 6.42 -11.73 0.42
CA LEU A 152 7.74 -11.74 1.06
C LEU A 152 8.69 -12.79 0.45
N PHE A 153 8.15 -13.95 0.08
CA PHE A 153 8.88 -15.04 -0.56
C PHE A 153 8.61 -15.01 -2.06
N HIS A 154 9.43 -14.28 -2.80
CA HIS A 154 9.17 -13.91 -4.20
C HIS A 154 8.72 -15.09 -5.08
N LYS A 155 9.51 -16.18 -5.11
CA LYS A 155 9.20 -17.37 -5.94
C LYS A 155 7.92 -18.04 -5.49
N GLU A 156 7.84 -18.35 -4.20
CA GLU A 156 6.68 -19.03 -3.60
C GLU A 156 5.41 -18.18 -3.72
N SER A 157 5.54 -16.85 -3.66
CA SER A 157 4.40 -15.93 -3.87
C SER A 157 3.87 -15.99 -5.29
N LEU A 158 4.74 -16.01 -6.30
CA LEU A 158 4.32 -16.17 -7.69
C LEU A 158 3.61 -17.50 -7.93
N ASP A 159 4.13 -18.60 -7.34
CA ASP A 159 3.52 -19.93 -7.46
C ASP A 159 2.10 -19.98 -6.84
N VAL A 160 1.88 -19.35 -5.68
CA VAL A 160 0.56 -19.33 -5.04
C VAL A 160 -0.40 -18.35 -5.72
N ILE A 161 0.08 -17.20 -6.22
CA ILE A 161 -0.72 -16.24 -6.98
C ILE A 161 -1.30 -16.91 -8.22
N LYS A 162 -0.51 -17.71 -8.92
CA LYS A 162 -0.98 -18.47 -10.08
C LYS A 162 -2.07 -19.49 -9.69
N LYS A 163 -1.94 -20.18 -8.57
CA LYS A 163 -2.98 -21.10 -8.09
C LYS A 163 -4.29 -20.38 -7.75
N TYR A 164 -4.22 -19.19 -7.16
CA TYR A 164 -5.42 -18.37 -6.92
C TYR A 164 -6.09 -17.94 -8.23
N GLU A 165 -5.31 -17.54 -9.23
CA GLU A 165 -5.85 -17.20 -10.57
C GLU A 165 -6.56 -18.38 -11.22
N GLU A 166 -5.96 -19.58 -11.21
CA GLU A 166 -6.55 -20.80 -11.75
C GLU A 166 -7.92 -21.13 -11.13
N LEU A 167 -8.13 -20.73 -9.87
CA LEU A 167 -9.39 -20.87 -9.14
C LEU A 167 -10.31 -19.64 -9.24
N ASN A 168 -9.98 -18.65 -10.07
CA ASN A 168 -10.69 -17.38 -10.21
C ASN A 168 -10.82 -16.59 -8.91
N ILE A 169 -9.87 -16.73 -7.99
CA ILE A 169 -9.77 -15.95 -6.76
C ILE A 169 -9.04 -14.64 -7.07
N ILE A 170 -9.63 -13.51 -6.69
CA ILE A 170 -9.03 -12.19 -6.91
C ILE A 170 -7.82 -12.03 -6.00
N VAL A 171 -6.65 -11.74 -6.58
CA VAL A 171 -5.42 -11.51 -5.80
C VAL A 171 -5.05 -10.03 -5.81
N ASN A 172 -4.81 -9.51 -4.61
CA ASN A 172 -4.21 -8.21 -4.41
C ASN A 172 -2.95 -8.37 -3.55
N THR A 173 -1.96 -7.54 -3.78
CA THR A 173 -0.72 -7.58 -3.01
C THR A 173 -0.48 -6.25 -2.30
N PHE A 174 0.30 -6.29 -1.23
CA PHE A 174 0.67 -5.09 -0.50
C PHE A 174 2.10 -5.17 0.04
N ASN A 175 2.66 -4.03 0.43
CA ASN A 175 3.99 -3.82 0.95
C ASN A 175 5.11 -4.11 -0.05
N ASN A 176 5.29 -5.36 -0.48
CA ASN A 176 6.28 -5.76 -1.47
C ASN A 176 5.63 -5.97 -2.84
N GLN A 177 6.31 -5.59 -3.89
CA GLN A 177 5.83 -5.76 -5.27
C GLN A 177 6.42 -7.03 -5.89
N VAL A 178 5.59 -7.75 -6.62
CA VAL A 178 6.00 -8.80 -7.56
C VAL A 178 5.27 -8.56 -8.88
N GLU A 179 5.92 -8.89 -10.00
CA GLU A 179 5.34 -8.73 -11.32
C GLU A 179 4.54 -9.97 -11.70
N SER A 180 3.23 -9.81 -11.86
CA SER A 180 2.33 -10.85 -12.35
C SER A 180 1.03 -10.22 -12.87
N ASP A 181 0.58 -10.63 -14.06
CA ASP A 181 -0.68 -10.18 -14.64
C ASP A 181 -1.91 -10.67 -13.85
N SER A 182 -1.74 -11.66 -13.00
CA SER A 182 -2.78 -12.22 -12.12
C SER A 182 -3.12 -11.29 -10.95
N ILE A 183 -2.28 -10.31 -10.64
CA ILE A 183 -2.49 -9.35 -9.54
C ILE A 183 -3.43 -8.22 -10.01
N LYS A 184 -4.55 -8.02 -9.31
CA LYS A 184 -5.52 -6.97 -9.66
C LYS A 184 -5.13 -5.59 -9.16
N SER A 185 -4.51 -5.52 -7.99
CA SER A 185 -3.98 -4.26 -7.45
C SER A 185 -2.80 -4.51 -6.51
N PHE A 186 -1.96 -3.50 -6.40
CA PHE A 186 -0.87 -3.42 -5.44
C PHE A 186 -1.04 -2.17 -4.59
N VAL A 187 -0.87 -2.32 -3.27
CA VAL A 187 -0.83 -1.21 -2.32
C VAL A 187 0.52 -1.21 -1.62
N GLY A 188 1.34 -0.23 -1.92
CA GLY A 188 2.68 -0.16 -1.36
C GLY A 188 3.44 1.07 -1.81
N GLN A 189 4.69 1.12 -1.40
CA GLN A 189 5.60 2.20 -1.71
C GLN A 189 6.27 1.94 -3.08
N ASP A 190 6.47 3.00 -3.86
CA ASP A 190 7.46 2.97 -4.95
C ASP A 190 8.86 2.92 -4.33
N LEU A 191 9.43 1.71 -4.30
CA LEU A 191 10.69 1.42 -3.63
C LEU A 191 11.87 2.12 -4.30
N PHE A 192 11.84 2.21 -5.64
CA PHE A 192 12.85 2.91 -6.40
C PHE A 192 12.84 4.41 -6.08
N GLN A 193 11.68 5.03 -6.15
CA GLN A 193 11.52 6.45 -5.81
C GLN A 193 11.85 6.71 -4.32
N SER A 194 11.54 5.78 -3.44
CA SER A 194 11.90 5.88 -2.02
C SER A 194 13.40 5.90 -1.80
N GLY A 195 14.15 5.08 -2.55
CA GLY A 195 15.61 5.12 -2.54
C GLY A 195 16.16 6.46 -3.05
N ARG A 196 15.56 7.03 -4.10
CA ARG A 196 15.91 8.37 -4.59
C ARG A 196 15.68 9.46 -3.55
N VAL A 197 14.58 9.36 -2.77
CA VAL A 197 14.31 10.28 -1.66
C VAL A 197 15.41 10.20 -0.59
N ALA A 198 15.82 8.98 -0.20
CA ALA A 198 16.91 8.80 0.75
C ALA A 198 18.23 9.42 0.24
N ALA A 199 18.55 9.21 -1.04
CA ALA A 199 19.73 9.80 -1.68
C ALA A 199 19.66 11.33 -1.66
N LYS A 200 18.49 11.93 -1.99
CA LYS A 200 18.28 13.38 -1.95
C LYS A 200 18.44 13.94 -0.55
N LEU A 201 17.97 13.25 0.47
CA LEU A 201 18.14 13.69 1.85
C LEU A 201 19.62 13.69 2.29
N LEU A 202 20.40 12.65 1.92
CA LEU A 202 21.84 12.65 2.17
C LEU A 202 22.58 13.74 1.38
N ASP A 203 22.22 13.95 0.13
CA ASP A 203 22.78 15.01 -0.72
C ASP A 203 22.52 16.44 -0.16
N LEU A 204 21.45 16.63 0.60
CA LEU A 204 21.17 17.89 1.31
C LEU A 204 22.03 18.05 2.56
N LEU A 205 22.42 16.95 3.22
CA LEU A 205 23.24 16.98 4.43
C LEU A 205 24.75 17.01 4.14
N LEU A 206 25.15 16.40 3.02
CA LEU A 206 26.55 16.17 2.67
C LEU A 206 26.91 16.95 1.40
N LYS A 207 28.15 17.40 1.32
CA LYS A 207 28.68 18.02 0.08
C LYS A 207 29.47 17.01 -0.76
N LYS A 208 30.13 16.06 -0.12
CA LYS A 208 30.96 14.99 -0.72
C LYS A 208 31.25 13.92 0.31
N GLY A 209 31.80 12.79 -0.10
CA GLY A 209 32.37 11.79 0.80
C GLY A 209 31.91 10.36 0.51
N GLN A 210 32.16 9.47 1.45
CA GLN A 210 31.79 8.07 1.33
C GLN A 210 30.42 7.83 1.98
N ILE A 211 29.55 7.08 1.28
CA ILE A 211 28.22 6.71 1.77
C ILE A 211 28.13 5.18 1.80
N ALA A 212 27.64 4.62 2.91
CA ALA A 212 27.31 3.22 3.03
C ALA A 212 25.80 2.99 2.89
N VAL A 213 25.39 2.13 1.95
CA VAL A 213 24.05 1.56 1.90
C VAL A 213 24.08 0.27 2.71
N ILE A 214 23.28 0.19 3.78
CA ILE A 214 23.31 -0.93 4.72
C ILE A 214 22.02 -1.75 4.60
N HIS A 215 22.20 -3.07 4.37
CA HIS A 215 21.15 -4.06 4.40
C HIS A 215 21.29 -4.94 5.63
N ILE A 216 20.23 -5.09 6.44
CA ILE A 216 20.25 -5.80 7.71
C ILE A 216 19.28 -6.99 7.69
N ASP A 217 19.77 -8.18 8.06
CA ASP A 217 19.05 -9.44 8.36
C ASP A 217 18.21 -10.06 7.26
N GLU A 218 18.18 -9.51 6.06
CA GLU A 218 17.35 -10.11 5.03
C GLU A 218 18.16 -11.01 4.10
N SER A 219 17.60 -12.17 3.75
CA SER A 219 18.22 -13.08 2.81
C SER A 219 18.18 -12.41 1.41
N ILE A 220 19.37 -12.07 0.92
CA ILE A 220 19.60 -11.24 -0.27
C ILE A 220 18.87 -11.76 -1.53
N LYS A 221 18.59 -13.05 -1.60
CA LYS A 221 17.91 -13.68 -2.74
C LYS A 221 16.41 -13.35 -2.81
N ASN A 222 15.79 -12.98 -1.69
CA ASN A 222 14.37 -12.66 -1.59
C ASN A 222 14.08 -11.17 -1.28
N ALA A 223 15.12 -10.37 -1.09
CA ALA A 223 15.00 -8.99 -0.65
C ALA A 223 14.97 -7.98 -1.82
N ILE A 224 14.09 -8.20 -2.77
CA ILE A 224 13.91 -7.31 -3.93
C ILE A 224 13.67 -5.87 -3.47
N HIS A 225 12.93 -5.66 -2.39
CA HIS A 225 12.64 -4.33 -1.86
C HIS A 225 13.90 -3.56 -1.42
N MET A 226 14.91 -4.23 -0.87
CA MET A 226 16.19 -3.56 -0.53
C MET A 226 16.99 -3.23 -1.78
N GLN A 227 16.98 -4.13 -2.76
CA GLN A 227 17.69 -3.93 -4.03
C GLN A 227 17.07 -2.76 -4.82
N GLU A 228 15.75 -2.65 -4.87
CA GLU A 228 15.05 -1.56 -5.55
C GLU A 228 15.31 -0.22 -4.87
N LYS A 229 15.30 -0.17 -3.53
CA LYS A 229 15.68 1.04 -2.79
C LYS A 229 17.13 1.44 -3.06
N GLU A 230 18.06 0.49 -3.04
CA GLU A 230 19.47 0.76 -3.37
C GLU A 230 19.63 1.19 -4.83
N ARG A 231 18.94 0.55 -5.76
CA ARG A 231 18.94 0.92 -7.18
C ARG A 231 18.50 2.37 -7.37
N GLY A 232 17.40 2.78 -6.74
CA GLY A 232 16.92 4.15 -6.76
C GLY A 232 17.90 5.13 -6.11
N PHE A 233 18.50 4.73 -4.99
CA PHE A 233 19.52 5.52 -4.30
C PHE A 233 20.74 5.81 -5.19
N ARG A 234 21.32 4.80 -5.82
CA ARG A 234 22.46 4.94 -6.72
C ARG A 234 22.11 5.71 -7.99
N ASN A 235 20.93 5.47 -8.54
CA ASN A 235 20.46 6.16 -9.74
C ASN A 235 20.40 7.68 -9.54
N PHE A 236 19.99 8.15 -8.36
CA PHE A 236 19.94 9.59 -8.05
C PHE A 236 21.31 10.26 -8.22
N PHE A 237 22.39 9.64 -7.73
CA PHE A 237 23.74 10.20 -7.86
C PHE A 237 24.31 10.04 -9.27
N SER A 238 23.99 8.93 -9.96
CA SER A 238 24.45 8.73 -11.33
C SER A 238 23.81 9.72 -12.33
N GLU A 239 22.53 10.05 -12.17
CA GLU A 239 21.87 11.06 -13.01
C GLU A 239 22.42 12.48 -12.83
N LYS A 240 22.97 12.79 -11.66
CA LYS A 240 23.58 14.09 -11.39
C LYS A 240 24.99 14.22 -11.95
N GLU A 241 25.53 13.13 -12.53
CA GLU A 241 26.95 13.07 -12.92
C GLU A 241 27.90 13.45 -11.76
N ASN A 242 27.41 13.29 -10.52
CA ASN A 242 28.13 13.71 -9.32
C ASN A 242 29.13 12.64 -8.89
N GLN A 243 30.41 12.90 -9.13
CA GLN A 243 31.52 12.02 -8.73
C GLN A 243 32.05 12.33 -7.31
N ASP A 244 31.38 13.21 -6.56
CA ASP A 244 31.81 13.62 -5.22
C ASP A 244 31.52 12.53 -4.15
N TYR A 245 30.76 11.51 -4.52
CA TYR A 245 30.33 10.46 -3.61
C TYR A 245 30.80 9.06 -4.03
N ILE A 246 31.40 8.33 -3.09
CA ILE A 246 31.71 6.91 -3.22
C ILE A 246 30.65 6.13 -2.46
N ILE A 247 29.86 5.30 -3.16
CA ILE A 247 28.76 4.55 -2.57
C ILE A 247 29.14 3.08 -2.46
N THR A 248 29.21 2.58 -1.22
CA THR A 248 29.49 1.17 -0.89
C THR A 248 28.27 0.47 -0.33
N THR A 249 28.15 -0.85 -0.53
CA THR A 249 27.07 -1.65 0.06
C THR A 249 27.64 -2.51 1.19
N LEU A 250 27.02 -2.43 2.36
CA LEU A 250 27.34 -3.27 3.52
C LEU A 250 26.14 -4.17 3.85
N LYS A 251 26.41 -5.46 4.01
CA LYS A 251 25.41 -6.47 4.34
C LYS A 251 25.71 -7.03 5.72
N LEU A 252 24.76 -6.84 6.65
CA LEU A 252 24.90 -7.24 8.03
C LEU A 252 23.86 -8.31 8.41
N LYS A 253 24.25 -9.24 9.27
CA LYS A 253 23.38 -10.29 9.79
C LYS A 253 23.57 -10.48 11.28
N ASN A 254 22.47 -10.73 12.00
CA ASN A 254 22.52 -11.16 13.40
C ASN A 254 23.28 -12.50 13.53
N PRO A 255 23.99 -12.72 14.65
CA PRO A 255 24.08 -11.85 15.83
C PRO A 255 25.23 -10.81 15.76
N ASN A 256 25.99 -10.73 14.66
CA ASN A 256 27.27 -10.01 14.59
C ASN A 256 27.18 -8.57 14.02
N ILE A 257 26.00 -7.95 14.03
CA ILE A 257 25.77 -6.63 13.39
C ILE A 257 26.68 -5.56 14.01
N GLU A 258 26.73 -5.45 15.34
CA GLU A 258 27.52 -4.44 16.05
C GLU A 258 29.00 -4.58 15.79
N ILE A 259 29.51 -5.81 15.85
CA ILE A 259 30.94 -6.12 15.62
C ILE A 259 31.31 -5.81 14.17
N ASN A 260 30.54 -6.33 13.22
CA ASN A 260 30.86 -6.17 11.81
C ASN A 260 30.74 -4.71 11.35
N PHE A 261 29.75 -3.98 11.88
CA PHE A 261 29.62 -2.56 11.60
C PHE A 261 30.74 -1.74 12.22
N THR A 262 31.18 -2.07 13.44
CA THR A 262 32.34 -1.42 14.08
C THR A 262 33.62 -1.63 13.29
N ASN A 263 33.87 -2.84 12.81
CA ASN A 263 35.01 -3.14 11.94
C ASN A 263 34.96 -2.33 10.63
N PHE A 264 33.79 -2.31 10.00
CA PHE A 264 33.57 -1.51 8.78
C PHE A 264 33.81 -0.01 9.02
N LEU A 265 33.39 0.54 10.15
CA LEU A 265 33.67 1.93 10.52
C LEU A 265 35.17 2.21 10.65
N ASN A 266 35.94 1.28 11.24
CA ASN A 266 37.38 1.44 11.42
C ASN A 266 38.16 1.37 10.08
N GLU A 267 37.66 0.55 9.15
CA GLU A 267 38.21 0.42 7.79
C GLU A 267 37.83 1.60 6.87
N ASN A 268 36.80 2.34 7.23
CA ASN A 268 36.26 3.46 6.41
C ASN A 268 36.26 4.78 7.22
N PRO A 269 37.43 5.38 7.48
CA PRO A 269 37.53 6.61 8.26
C PRO A 269 36.81 7.81 7.61
N ASP A 270 36.70 7.84 6.30
CA ASP A 270 36.08 8.93 5.51
C ASP A 270 34.56 8.76 5.32
N LEU A 271 33.94 7.74 5.95
CA LEU A 271 32.49 7.54 5.90
C LEU A 271 31.74 8.75 6.46
N SER A 272 30.93 9.37 5.64
CA SER A 272 30.19 10.60 5.96
C SER A 272 28.68 10.42 5.98
N GLY A 273 28.16 9.39 5.28
CA GLY A 273 26.72 9.10 5.22
C GLY A 273 26.38 7.62 5.29
N ILE A 274 25.23 7.33 5.87
CA ILE A 274 24.67 5.97 5.98
C ILE A 274 23.21 6.00 5.56
N PHE A 275 22.87 5.09 4.67
CA PHE A 275 21.47 4.80 4.30
C PHE A 275 21.12 3.37 4.70
N ILE A 276 20.20 3.19 5.66
CA ILE A 276 19.73 1.88 6.09
C ILE A 276 18.40 1.59 5.36
N SER A 277 18.40 0.55 4.51
CA SER A 277 17.27 0.21 3.64
C SER A 277 16.10 -0.49 4.35
N THR A 278 16.26 -0.83 5.63
CA THR A 278 15.28 -1.57 6.46
C THR A 278 14.81 -0.76 7.66
N SER A 279 13.80 -1.26 8.39
CA SER A 279 13.31 -0.68 9.65
C SER A 279 14.27 -0.77 10.83
N LYS A 280 15.42 -1.46 10.66
CA LYS A 280 16.38 -1.76 11.74
C LYS A 280 17.48 -0.69 11.92
N ALA A 281 17.18 0.57 11.58
CA ALA A 281 18.14 1.68 11.69
C ALA A 281 18.67 1.86 13.13
N TYR A 282 17.87 1.54 14.13
CA TYR A 282 18.27 1.59 15.53
C TYR A 282 19.48 0.75 15.88
N GLN A 283 19.75 -0.35 15.18
CA GLN A 283 20.92 -1.20 15.44
C GLN A 283 22.22 -0.50 15.07
N ILE A 284 22.23 0.23 13.97
CA ILE A 284 23.35 1.06 13.56
C ILE A 284 23.49 2.29 14.44
N ALA A 285 22.35 2.92 14.74
CA ALA A 285 22.29 4.11 15.61
C ALA A 285 22.82 3.81 17.02
N LYS A 286 22.58 2.61 17.56
CA LYS A 286 23.14 2.16 18.84
C LYS A 286 24.66 2.26 18.84
N VAL A 287 25.33 1.69 17.84
CA VAL A 287 26.81 1.76 17.73
C VAL A 287 27.28 3.20 17.56
N MET A 288 26.58 4.00 16.77
CA MET A 288 26.94 5.40 16.51
C MET A 288 26.75 6.30 17.75
N SER A 289 25.77 6.01 18.60
CA SER A 289 25.56 6.77 19.83
C SER A 289 26.72 6.69 20.82
N GLU A 290 27.52 5.63 20.74
CA GLU A 290 28.72 5.43 21.55
C GLU A 290 29.98 6.13 20.96
N LYS A 291 29.93 6.54 19.69
CA LYS A 291 31.05 7.15 18.94
C LYS A 291 30.80 8.65 18.68
N LYS A 292 30.70 9.43 19.77
CA LYS A 292 30.33 10.87 19.74
C LYS A 292 31.27 11.75 18.92
N ASP A 293 32.51 11.32 18.76
CA ASP A 293 33.54 12.09 18.04
C ASP A 293 33.39 11.99 16.52
N ARG A 294 32.47 11.16 16.02
CA ARG A 294 32.31 10.89 14.61
C ARG A 294 30.91 11.26 14.15
N LYS A 295 30.79 12.36 13.42
CA LYS A 295 29.51 12.82 12.86
C LYS A 295 29.30 12.21 11.48
N ILE A 296 28.36 11.26 11.38
CA ILE A 296 27.94 10.61 10.13
C ILE A 296 26.43 10.83 9.96
N ALA A 297 26.00 11.31 8.79
CA ALA A 297 24.58 11.49 8.52
C ALA A 297 23.89 10.13 8.34
N ILE A 298 22.79 9.89 9.05
CA ILE A 298 22.09 8.61 9.05
C ILE A 298 20.64 8.80 8.59
N ILE A 299 20.27 8.06 7.55
CA ILE A 299 18.89 7.96 7.07
C ILE A 299 18.43 6.51 7.15
N GLY A 300 17.25 6.31 7.74
CA GLY A 300 16.62 5.01 7.88
C GLY A 300 15.14 5.03 7.51
N TYR A 301 14.49 3.92 7.79
CA TYR A 301 13.06 3.74 7.56
C TYR A 301 12.31 3.47 8.84
N ASP A 302 11.04 3.83 8.82
CA ASP A 302 9.99 3.49 9.76
C ASP A 302 10.08 4.17 11.15
N LEU A 303 8.92 4.68 11.55
CA LEU A 303 8.72 5.32 12.85
C LEU A 303 8.42 4.29 13.94
N ILE A 304 9.28 3.25 14.05
CA ILE A 304 9.23 2.35 15.20
C ILE A 304 9.87 3.03 16.42
N GLU A 305 9.44 2.67 17.61
CA GLU A 305 9.84 3.34 18.87
C GLU A 305 11.37 3.45 19.00
N ASN A 306 12.09 2.36 18.73
CA ASN A 306 13.54 2.36 18.81
C ASN A 306 14.19 3.37 17.85
N ASN A 307 13.69 3.51 16.62
CA ASN A 307 14.21 4.47 15.66
C ASN A 307 13.88 5.91 16.08
N ILE A 308 12.66 6.15 16.57
CA ILE A 308 12.23 7.48 17.07
C ILE A 308 13.11 7.93 18.23
N ASN A 309 13.49 7.03 19.13
CA ASN A 309 14.36 7.36 20.26
C ASN A 309 15.72 7.89 19.76
N TYR A 310 16.34 7.27 18.75
CA TYR A 310 17.60 7.75 18.20
C TYR A 310 17.45 8.99 17.30
N LEU A 311 16.32 9.17 16.65
CA LEU A 311 15.97 10.40 15.94
C LEU A 311 15.91 11.59 16.92
N ASN A 312 15.21 11.41 18.05
CA ASN A 312 15.09 12.45 19.10
C ASN A 312 16.43 12.77 19.78
N GLN A 313 17.35 11.81 19.83
CA GLN A 313 18.73 12.02 20.32
C GLN A 313 19.65 12.67 19.28
N GLY A 314 19.19 12.88 18.05
CA GLY A 314 20.00 13.43 16.96
C GLY A 314 21.08 12.48 16.43
N VAL A 315 20.95 11.17 16.67
CA VAL A 315 21.83 10.13 16.11
C VAL A 315 21.37 9.73 14.72
N ILE A 316 20.08 9.65 14.50
CA ILE A 316 19.46 9.49 13.17
C ILE A 316 19.00 10.87 12.72
N ASP A 317 19.34 11.29 11.50
CA ASP A 317 18.95 12.59 10.95
C ASP A 317 17.55 12.55 10.34
N PHE A 318 17.20 11.49 9.61
CA PHE A 318 15.89 11.33 8.97
C PHE A 318 15.39 9.90 9.03
N LEU A 319 14.06 9.76 9.18
CA LEU A 319 13.34 8.52 9.00
C LEU A 319 12.28 8.67 7.91
N ILE A 320 12.35 7.82 6.90
CA ILE A 320 11.35 7.76 5.84
C ILE A 320 10.19 6.89 6.35
N HIS A 321 9.02 7.50 6.54
CA HIS A 321 7.84 6.78 7.00
C HIS A 321 7.11 6.12 5.83
N GLN A 322 6.83 4.84 5.99
CA GLN A 322 5.96 4.07 5.13
C GLN A 322 4.59 3.99 5.82
N ASN A 323 3.54 4.52 5.20
CA ASN A 323 2.20 4.39 5.77
C ASN A 323 1.75 2.94 5.67
N LYS A 324 1.74 2.23 6.80
CA LYS A 324 1.43 0.79 6.90
C LYS A 324 -0.02 0.52 7.30
N LYS A 325 -0.80 1.59 7.49
CA LYS A 325 -2.18 1.52 7.94
C LYS A 325 -3.17 1.59 6.77
#